data_bc3de8a7a2272737f168f663c6d9099b
#
_entry.id   bc3de8a7a2272737f168f663c6d9099b
#
_cell.length_a   1.000
_cell.length_b   1.000
_cell.length_c   1.000
_cell.angle_alpha   90.00
_cell.angle_beta   90.00
_cell.angle_gamma   90.00
#
_symmetry.space_group_name_H-M   'P 1'
#
loop_
_entity.id
_entity.type
_entity.pdbx_description
1 polymer ?
#
loop_
_entity_poly.entity_id
_entity_poly.type
_entity_poly.pdbx_seq_one_letter_code
_entity_poly.pdbx_strand_id
1 'polypeptide(L)'
;MKTYIALLRGINVSGQKKIPMAELCELLSGIGLENVQTYIQSGNVLFQSSEENLQKLELKIHQAIKSHFGFDVPVLIKTHDDLQSIFDGCPFSEEKKKNSYFTFLFESPKQEAIEAVAGLSFTNEEFIITPECIYFYSAIGYGKAKCSNNFFERKLKITATARNYKTMVKLLALSEAN
;
A
#
# COMPACT_ATOMS: atom_id res chain seq x y z
N MET A 1 -22.79 1.81 5.91
CA MET A 1 -21.64 1.83 5.02
C MET A 1 -20.37 1.67 5.83
N LYS A 2 -19.33 1.07 5.24
CA LYS A 2 -18.02 0.88 5.90
C LYS A 2 -16.99 1.77 5.22
N THR A 3 -16.01 2.24 6.00
CA THR A 3 -14.85 2.98 5.48
C THR A 3 -13.75 2.03 5.07
N TYR A 4 -13.19 2.28 3.89
CA TYR A 4 -12.12 1.51 3.30
C TYR A 4 -10.94 2.39 2.88
N ILE A 5 -9.77 1.79 2.82
CA ILE A 5 -8.54 2.42 2.34
C ILE A 5 -8.06 1.65 1.11
N ALA A 6 -8.06 2.30 -0.06
CA ALA A 6 -7.43 1.75 -1.26
C ALA A 6 -5.99 2.25 -1.38
N LEU A 7 -5.08 1.30 -1.53
CA LEU A 7 -3.66 1.54 -1.77
C LEU A 7 -3.36 1.24 -3.24
N LEU A 8 -3.10 2.28 -4.02
CA LEU A 8 -2.78 2.15 -5.44
C LEU A 8 -1.27 1.91 -5.61
N ARG A 9 -0.92 1.01 -6.53
CA ARG A 9 0.48 0.71 -6.78
C ARG A 9 1.02 1.46 -7.98
N GLY A 10 2.12 2.20 -7.76
CA GLY A 10 2.99 2.73 -8.81
C GLY A 10 2.41 3.87 -9.63
N ILE A 11 1.51 4.68 -9.07
CA ILE A 11 1.05 5.93 -9.70
C ILE A 11 1.93 7.12 -9.28
N ASN A 12 2.03 8.11 -10.14
CA ASN A 12 2.76 9.38 -9.90
C ASN A 12 4.22 9.20 -9.47
N VAL A 13 4.86 8.11 -9.87
CA VAL A 13 6.26 7.80 -9.54
C VAL A 13 7.14 8.04 -10.76
N SER A 14 8.22 8.81 -10.60
CA SER A 14 9.19 9.10 -11.65
C SER A 14 8.56 9.60 -12.97
N GLY A 15 7.48 10.37 -12.85
CA GLY A 15 6.76 10.92 -14.01
C GLY A 15 5.88 9.93 -14.78
N GLN A 16 5.78 8.69 -14.32
CA GLN A 16 4.93 7.66 -14.93
C GLN A 16 3.55 7.59 -14.28
N LYS A 17 2.56 7.09 -15.04
CA LYS A 17 1.16 6.90 -14.60
C LYS A 17 0.64 8.13 -13.85
N LYS A 18 0.70 9.28 -14.49
CA LYS A 18 0.23 10.56 -13.91
C LYS A 18 -1.28 10.52 -13.75
N ILE A 19 -1.74 10.57 -12.52
CA ILE A 19 -3.15 10.60 -12.14
C ILE A 19 -3.36 11.80 -11.21
N PRO A 20 -4.08 12.85 -11.65
CA PRO A 20 -4.46 13.96 -10.76
C PRO A 20 -5.41 13.50 -9.66
N MET A 21 -5.12 13.86 -8.43
CA MET A 21 -5.91 13.36 -7.27
C MET A 21 -7.35 13.87 -7.27
N ALA A 22 -7.60 15.09 -7.72
CA ALA A 22 -8.97 15.63 -7.83
C ALA A 22 -9.78 14.81 -8.84
N GLU A 23 -9.24 14.56 -10.02
CA GLU A 23 -9.87 13.76 -11.07
C GLU A 23 -10.11 12.31 -10.63
N LEU A 24 -9.18 11.73 -9.86
CA LEU A 24 -9.36 10.42 -9.26
C LEU A 24 -10.53 10.40 -8.27
N CYS A 25 -10.68 11.43 -7.43
CA CYS A 25 -11.81 11.54 -6.51
C CYS A 25 -13.15 11.65 -7.27
N GLU A 26 -13.22 12.47 -8.32
CA GLU A 26 -14.40 12.60 -9.16
C GLU A 26 -14.77 11.27 -9.83
N LEU A 27 -13.78 10.59 -10.43
CA LEU A 27 -13.97 9.30 -11.07
C LEU A 27 -14.53 8.26 -10.07
N LEU A 28 -13.94 8.15 -8.90
CA LEU A 28 -14.35 7.14 -7.92
C LEU A 28 -15.71 7.45 -7.29
N SER A 29 -16.03 8.72 -7.10
CA SER A 29 -17.38 9.14 -6.70
C SER A 29 -18.41 8.83 -7.79
N GLY A 30 -18.05 9.02 -9.06
CA GLY A 30 -18.90 8.74 -10.23
C GLY A 30 -19.25 7.26 -10.40
N ILE A 31 -18.44 6.35 -9.86
CA ILE A 31 -18.75 4.91 -9.84
C ILE A 31 -19.49 4.47 -8.56
N GLY A 32 -19.97 5.41 -7.74
CA GLY A 32 -20.82 5.16 -6.57
C GLY A 32 -20.04 4.80 -5.30
N LEU A 33 -18.81 5.27 -5.16
CA LEU A 33 -18.11 5.30 -3.87
C LEU A 33 -18.42 6.64 -3.19
N GLU A 34 -18.60 6.61 -1.87
CA GLU A 34 -19.00 7.80 -1.11
C GLU A 34 -17.84 8.34 -0.27
N ASN A 35 -17.90 9.64 0.06
CA ASN A 35 -16.90 10.32 0.90
C ASN A 35 -15.45 10.08 0.44
N VAL A 36 -15.24 10.07 -0.89
CA VAL A 36 -13.94 9.81 -1.50
C VAL A 36 -12.99 10.96 -1.20
N GLN A 37 -11.86 10.62 -0.58
CA GLN A 37 -10.77 11.55 -0.32
C GLN A 37 -9.42 10.91 -0.59
N THR A 38 -8.44 11.68 -1.00
CA THR A 38 -7.08 11.20 -1.22
C THR A 38 -6.11 11.82 -0.22
N TYR A 39 -5.05 11.09 0.08
CA TYR A 39 -3.95 11.60 0.88
C TYR A 39 -2.64 11.48 0.11
N ILE A 40 -1.98 12.60 -0.15
CA ILE A 40 -0.79 12.76 -0.99
C ILE A 40 -0.95 12.12 -2.38
N GLN A 41 0.09 12.24 -3.23
CA GLN A 41 -0.01 11.77 -4.62
C GLN A 41 0.37 10.31 -4.84
N SER A 42 0.71 9.57 -3.79
CA SER A 42 1.18 8.18 -3.89
C SER A 42 0.06 7.13 -3.98
N GLY A 43 -1.19 7.56 -4.18
CA GLY A 43 -2.31 6.64 -4.39
C GLY A 43 -2.89 6.07 -3.10
N ASN A 44 -3.15 6.94 -2.12
CA ASN A 44 -3.91 6.58 -0.93
C ASN A 44 -5.30 7.19 -1.06
N VAL A 45 -6.32 6.35 -1.08
CA VAL A 45 -7.72 6.75 -1.22
C VAL A 45 -8.54 6.19 -0.08
N LEU A 46 -9.26 7.06 0.62
CA LEU A 46 -10.27 6.67 1.60
C LEU A 46 -11.65 6.85 0.94
N PHE A 47 -12.56 5.94 1.22
CA PHE A 47 -13.92 5.99 0.69
C PHE A 47 -14.88 5.15 1.55
N GLN A 48 -16.17 5.37 1.37
CA GLN A 48 -17.21 4.56 1.98
C GLN A 48 -17.96 3.76 0.92
N SER A 49 -18.37 2.54 1.28
CA SER A 49 -19.18 1.67 0.43
C SER A 49 -20.07 0.75 1.24
N SER A 50 -21.21 0.35 0.67
CA SER A 50 -22.05 -0.74 1.16
C SER A 50 -21.61 -2.11 0.66
N GLU A 51 -20.75 -2.18 -0.36
CA GLU A 51 -20.15 -3.43 -0.82
C GLU A 51 -19.09 -3.88 0.20
N GLU A 52 -19.21 -5.10 0.68
CA GLU A 52 -18.30 -5.67 1.66
C GLU A 52 -17.25 -6.61 1.04
N ASN A 53 -17.43 -6.98 -0.20
CA ASN A 53 -16.46 -7.82 -0.91
C ASN A 53 -15.29 -6.96 -1.42
N LEU A 54 -14.14 -7.08 -0.76
CA LEU A 54 -12.94 -6.29 -1.08
C LEU A 54 -12.46 -6.53 -2.50
N GLN A 55 -12.48 -7.77 -2.99
CA GLN A 55 -12.05 -8.11 -4.34
C GLN A 55 -12.94 -7.46 -5.42
N LYS A 56 -14.24 -7.37 -5.17
CA LYS A 56 -15.15 -6.64 -6.07
C LYS A 56 -14.85 -5.15 -6.09
N LEU A 57 -14.56 -4.56 -4.94
CA LEU A 57 -14.18 -3.15 -4.83
C LEU A 57 -12.83 -2.89 -5.52
N GLU A 58 -11.84 -3.74 -5.31
CA GLU A 58 -10.54 -3.68 -5.99
C GLU A 58 -10.70 -3.70 -7.51
N LEU A 59 -11.47 -4.67 -8.03
CA LEU A 59 -11.73 -4.80 -9.45
C LEU A 59 -12.46 -3.59 -10.02
N LYS A 60 -13.47 -3.09 -9.30
CA LYS A 60 -14.25 -1.90 -9.69
C LYS A 60 -13.38 -0.65 -9.83
N ILE A 61 -12.52 -0.39 -8.84
CA ILE A 61 -11.59 0.74 -8.86
C ILE A 61 -10.54 0.56 -9.96
N HIS A 62 -9.95 -0.63 -10.08
CA HIS A 62 -8.98 -0.94 -11.12
C HIS A 62 -9.54 -0.70 -12.52
N GLN A 63 -10.75 -1.21 -12.80
CA GLN A 63 -11.40 -1.03 -14.10
C GLN A 63 -11.72 0.44 -14.40
N ALA A 64 -12.20 1.19 -13.44
CA ALA A 64 -12.47 2.61 -13.58
C ALA A 64 -11.20 3.39 -13.93
N ILE A 65 -10.11 3.17 -13.21
CA ILE A 65 -8.81 3.80 -13.47
C ILE A 65 -8.30 3.42 -14.86
N LYS A 66 -8.37 2.15 -15.22
CA LYS A 66 -7.91 1.66 -16.53
C LYS A 66 -8.71 2.27 -17.68
N SER A 67 -10.02 2.35 -17.54
CA SER A 67 -10.91 2.90 -18.58
C SER A 67 -10.74 4.41 -18.74
N HIS A 68 -10.52 5.14 -17.64
CA HIS A 68 -10.47 6.61 -17.65
C HIS A 68 -9.05 7.12 -17.97
N PHE A 69 -8.03 6.60 -17.28
CA PHE A 69 -6.64 7.07 -17.42
C PHE A 69 -5.80 6.22 -18.39
N GLY A 70 -6.28 5.03 -18.80
CA GLY A 70 -5.53 4.12 -19.65
C GLY A 70 -4.41 3.35 -18.94
N PHE A 71 -4.30 3.44 -17.61
CA PHE A 71 -3.25 2.81 -16.84
C PHE A 71 -3.72 1.53 -16.16
N ASP A 72 -2.89 0.51 -16.23
CA ASP A 72 -3.07 -0.72 -15.44
C ASP A 72 -2.46 -0.49 -14.05
N VAL A 73 -3.32 -0.22 -13.07
CA VAL A 73 -2.93 0.13 -11.69
C VAL A 73 -3.47 -0.93 -10.74
N PRO A 74 -2.61 -1.74 -10.12
CA PRO A 74 -3.03 -2.65 -9.06
C PRO A 74 -3.62 -1.88 -7.87
N VAL A 75 -4.73 -2.38 -7.32
CA VAL A 75 -5.47 -1.80 -6.21
C VAL A 75 -5.55 -2.82 -5.09
N LEU A 76 -5.14 -2.44 -3.89
CA LEU A 76 -5.30 -3.24 -2.67
C LEU A 76 -6.20 -2.48 -1.71
N ILE A 77 -7.24 -3.12 -1.21
CA ILE A 77 -8.16 -2.52 -0.24
C ILE A 77 -7.92 -3.12 1.15
N LYS A 78 -7.91 -2.25 2.14
CA LYS A 78 -7.82 -2.60 3.56
C LYS A 78 -8.90 -1.85 4.35
N THR A 79 -9.32 -2.44 5.46
CA THR A 79 -10.12 -1.76 6.47
C THR A 79 -9.21 -1.00 7.45
N HIS A 80 -9.80 -0.17 8.31
CA HIS A 80 -9.07 0.46 9.42
C HIS A 80 -8.38 -0.60 10.29
N ASP A 81 -9.13 -1.64 10.67
CA ASP A 81 -8.64 -2.69 11.57
C ASP A 81 -7.47 -3.48 10.95
N ASP A 82 -7.54 -3.78 9.65
CA ASP A 82 -6.43 -4.42 8.93
C ASP A 82 -5.17 -3.54 8.97
N LEU A 83 -5.34 -2.25 8.71
CA LEU A 83 -4.24 -1.29 8.72
C LEU A 83 -3.63 -1.13 10.12
N GLN A 84 -4.50 -1.04 11.14
CA GLN A 84 -4.10 -0.95 12.54
C GLN A 84 -3.34 -2.20 12.99
N SER A 85 -3.87 -3.40 12.67
CA SER A 85 -3.22 -4.66 12.98
C SER A 85 -1.82 -4.76 12.37
N ILE A 86 -1.67 -4.36 11.10
CA ILE A 86 -0.36 -4.34 10.43
C ILE A 86 0.56 -3.30 11.09
N PHE A 87 0.05 -2.13 11.44
CA PHE A 87 0.84 -1.07 12.08
C PHE A 87 1.34 -1.49 13.46
N ASP A 88 0.48 -2.10 14.28
CA ASP A 88 0.83 -2.56 15.63
C ASP A 88 1.73 -3.80 15.61
N GLY A 89 1.57 -4.65 14.60
CA GLY A 89 2.40 -5.84 14.39
C GLY A 89 3.84 -5.58 13.96
N CYS A 90 4.23 -4.30 13.79
CA CYS A 90 5.61 -3.96 13.43
C CYS A 90 6.60 -4.40 14.52
N PRO A 91 7.57 -5.28 14.21
CA PRO A 91 8.45 -5.86 15.22
C PRO A 91 9.65 -4.99 15.59
N PHE A 92 9.81 -3.84 14.94
CA PHE A 92 10.92 -2.93 15.21
C PHE A 92 10.68 -2.08 16.47
N SER A 93 11.76 -1.62 17.10
CA SER A 93 11.68 -0.62 18.18
C SER A 93 10.96 0.65 17.69
N GLU A 94 10.37 1.40 18.60
CA GLU A 94 9.66 2.65 18.27
C GLU A 94 10.51 3.64 17.45
N GLU A 95 11.79 3.73 17.74
CA GLU A 95 12.72 4.57 16.99
C GLU A 95 12.90 4.10 15.53
N LYS A 96 13.11 2.81 15.32
CA LYS A 96 13.21 2.22 13.97
C LYS A 96 11.87 2.26 13.25
N LYS A 97 10.77 1.98 13.93
CA LYS A 97 9.41 1.99 13.37
C LYS A 97 9.09 3.33 12.72
N LYS A 98 9.45 4.46 13.37
CA LYS A 98 9.25 5.81 12.84
C LYS A 98 9.96 6.08 11.51
N ASN A 99 11.01 5.32 11.23
CA ASN A 99 11.79 5.39 9.98
C ASN A 99 11.57 4.18 9.07
N SER A 100 10.55 3.36 9.35
CA SER A 100 10.24 2.15 8.61
C SER A 100 9.22 2.37 7.51
N TYR A 101 9.20 1.40 6.61
CA TYR A 101 8.26 1.26 5.52
C TYR A 101 7.45 -0.01 5.71
N PHE A 102 6.19 0.08 5.40
CA PHE A 102 5.20 -0.98 5.45
C PHE A 102 4.89 -1.34 3.99
N THR A 103 5.38 -2.48 3.55
CA THR A 103 5.19 -2.95 2.18
C THR A 103 4.05 -3.97 2.16
N PHE A 104 2.89 -3.53 1.75
CA PHE A 104 1.67 -4.35 1.65
C PHE A 104 1.78 -5.32 0.49
N LEU A 105 1.45 -6.57 0.74
CA LEU A 105 1.46 -7.64 -0.25
C LEU A 105 0.05 -7.87 -0.79
N PHE A 106 -0.10 -7.94 -2.10
CA PHE A 106 -1.38 -8.19 -2.77
C PHE A 106 -1.80 -9.66 -2.66
N GLU A 107 -0.83 -10.52 -2.44
CA GLU A 107 -0.99 -11.96 -2.26
C GLU A 107 0.11 -12.48 -1.32
N SER A 108 -0.18 -13.56 -0.62
CA SER A 108 0.82 -14.18 0.26
C SER A 108 1.92 -14.85 -0.57
N PRO A 109 3.19 -14.52 -0.36
CA PRO A 109 4.29 -15.15 -1.09
C PRO A 109 4.43 -16.63 -0.71
N LYS A 110 5.01 -17.41 -1.62
CA LYS A 110 5.32 -18.81 -1.35
C LYS A 110 6.40 -18.93 -0.28
N GLN A 111 6.28 -19.92 0.59
CA GLN A 111 7.20 -20.14 1.71
C GLN A 111 8.67 -20.25 1.24
N GLU A 112 8.92 -20.97 0.15
CA GLU A 112 10.26 -21.12 -0.44
C GLU A 112 10.88 -19.76 -0.85
N ALA A 113 10.06 -18.84 -1.38
CA ALA A 113 10.51 -17.51 -1.76
C ALA A 113 10.81 -16.65 -0.52
N ILE A 114 9.99 -16.78 0.55
CA ILE A 114 10.24 -16.10 1.82
C ILE A 114 11.57 -16.55 2.40
N GLU A 115 11.81 -17.86 2.47
CA GLU A 115 13.06 -18.44 3.02
C GLU A 115 14.29 -17.98 2.23
N ALA A 116 14.20 -17.97 0.90
CA ALA A 116 15.28 -17.52 0.04
C ALA A 116 15.63 -16.04 0.25
N VAL A 117 14.62 -15.18 0.50
CA VAL A 117 14.83 -13.75 0.77
C VAL A 117 15.27 -13.51 2.21
N ALA A 118 14.68 -14.20 3.18
CA ALA A 118 15.01 -14.07 4.60
C ALA A 118 16.49 -14.42 4.91
N GLY A 119 17.11 -15.29 4.11
CA GLY A 119 18.54 -15.61 4.19
C GLY A 119 19.49 -14.53 3.67
N LEU A 120 18.97 -13.48 3.03
CA LEU A 120 19.78 -12.38 2.51
C LEU A 120 20.07 -11.35 3.60
N SER A 121 21.27 -10.81 3.60
CA SER A 121 21.70 -9.75 4.51
C SER A 121 22.21 -8.54 3.75
N PHE A 122 21.81 -7.37 4.18
CA PHE A 122 22.22 -6.09 3.60
C PHE A 122 22.72 -5.15 4.69
N THR A 123 23.82 -4.50 4.46
CA THR A 123 24.38 -3.52 5.39
C THR A 123 23.41 -2.34 5.54
N ASN A 124 23.07 -1.96 6.77
CA ASN A 124 22.17 -0.86 7.11
C ASN A 124 20.69 -1.07 6.74
N GLU A 125 20.29 -2.28 6.39
CA GLU A 125 18.91 -2.60 6.04
C GLU A 125 18.43 -3.81 6.83
N GLU A 126 17.22 -3.74 7.35
CA GLU A 126 16.54 -4.82 8.06
C GLU A 126 15.14 -4.98 7.48
N PHE A 127 14.70 -6.22 7.34
CA PHE A 127 13.32 -6.49 6.93
C PHE A 127 12.79 -7.78 7.57
N ILE A 128 11.48 -7.81 7.77
CA ILE A 128 10.76 -8.98 8.27
C ILE A 128 9.55 -9.17 7.37
N ILE A 129 9.42 -10.39 6.83
CA ILE A 129 8.36 -10.76 5.90
C ILE A 129 7.26 -11.50 6.67
N THR A 130 6.03 -11.00 6.56
CA THR A 130 4.81 -11.69 7.01
C THR A 130 3.92 -12.02 5.80
N PRO A 131 2.85 -12.80 5.94
CA PRO A 131 1.95 -13.11 4.82
C PRO A 131 1.30 -11.90 4.15
N GLU A 132 1.15 -10.77 4.85
CA GLU A 132 0.42 -9.59 4.39
C GLU A 132 1.28 -8.34 4.22
N CYS A 133 2.43 -8.28 4.91
CA CYS A 133 3.26 -7.09 4.95
C CYS A 133 4.74 -7.44 5.11
N ILE A 134 5.61 -6.65 4.49
CA ILE A 134 7.03 -6.62 4.79
C ILE A 134 7.31 -5.34 5.57
N TYR A 135 7.83 -5.50 6.79
CA TYR A 135 8.35 -4.40 7.58
C TYR A 135 9.80 -4.16 7.18
N PHE A 136 10.09 -2.97 6.71
CA PHE A 136 11.40 -2.63 6.16
C PHE A 136 11.97 -1.38 6.84
N TYR A 137 13.20 -1.47 7.28
CA TYR A 137 13.97 -0.36 7.85
C TYR A 137 15.28 -0.18 7.09
N SER A 138 15.66 1.06 6.82
CA SER A 138 16.97 1.41 6.27
C SER A 138 17.57 2.58 7.03
N ALA A 139 18.76 2.38 7.61
CA ALA A 139 19.48 3.43 8.32
C ALA A 139 19.99 4.55 7.40
N ILE A 140 20.11 4.29 6.10
CA ILE A 140 20.58 5.25 5.08
C ILE A 140 19.44 5.86 4.26
N GLY A 141 18.18 5.55 4.60
CA GLY A 141 16.98 6.00 3.92
C GLY A 141 16.57 5.17 2.71
N TYR A 142 15.27 5.22 2.39
CA TYR A 142 14.65 4.37 1.36
C TYR A 142 15.23 4.58 -0.04
N GLY A 143 15.52 5.83 -0.42
CA GLY A 143 16.03 6.15 -1.76
C GLY A 143 17.42 5.57 -2.08
N LYS A 144 18.17 5.16 -1.07
CA LYS A 144 19.48 4.51 -1.19
C LYS A 144 19.45 3.01 -0.87
N ALA A 145 18.28 2.51 -0.49
CA ALA A 145 18.11 1.12 -0.08
C ALA A 145 18.19 0.17 -1.29
N LYS A 146 18.79 -0.99 -1.07
CA LYS A 146 18.82 -2.10 -2.03
C LYS A 146 17.52 -2.89 -2.01
N CYS A 147 16.91 -3.03 -0.83
CA CYS A 147 15.65 -3.72 -0.62
C CYS A 147 14.45 -2.78 -0.88
N SER A 148 14.33 -2.30 -2.12
CA SER A 148 13.18 -1.49 -2.55
C SER A 148 11.92 -2.35 -2.75
N ASN A 149 10.77 -1.69 -2.96
CA ASN A 149 9.52 -2.39 -3.33
C ASN A 149 9.71 -3.33 -4.54
N ASN A 150 10.40 -2.86 -5.58
CA ASN A 150 10.68 -3.66 -6.78
C ASN A 150 11.60 -4.86 -6.48
N PHE A 151 12.51 -4.75 -5.53
CA PHE A 151 13.33 -5.87 -5.09
C PHE A 151 12.44 -6.99 -4.51
N PHE A 152 11.54 -6.65 -3.59
CA PHE A 152 10.65 -7.62 -2.98
C PHE A 152 9.69 -8.23 -3.99
N GLU A 153 9.06 -7.43 -4.86
CA GLU A 153 8.19 -7.93 -5.92
C GLU A 153 8.88 -8.98 -6.82
N ARG A 154 10.08 -8.66 -7.25
CA ARG A 154 10.87 -9.56 -8.11
C ARG A 154 11.29 -10.84 -7.40
N LYS A 155 11.72 -10.73 -6.14
CA LYS A 155 12.21 -11.87 -5.36
C LYS A 155 11.08 -12.77 -4.87
N LEU A 156 9.99 -12.20 -4.42
CA LEU A 156 8.84 -12.93 -3.90
C LEU A 156 7.84 -13.33 -5.01
N LYS A 157 7.99 -12.76 -6.22
CA LYS A 157 7.10 -12.96 -7.38
C LYS A 157 5.65 -12.61 -7.07
N ILE A 158 5.45 -11.47 -6.40
CA ILE A 158 4.15 -10.93 -6.00
C ILE A 158 4.09 -9.45 -6.35
N THR A 159 2.89 -8.87 -6.31
CA THR A 159 2.70 -7.42 -6.37
C THR A 159 2.71 -6.84 -4.96
N ALA A 160 3.37 -5.69 -4.77
CA ALA A 160 3.45 -5.02 -3.49
C ALA A 160 3.44 -3.50 -3.62
N THR A 161 3.04 -2.80 -2.55
CA THR A 161 3.07 -1.33 -2.49
C THR A 161 3.49 -0.85 -1.10
N ALA A 162 4.46 0.05 -1.05
CA ALA A 162 5.05 0.52 0.20
C ALA A 162 4.47 1.85 0.67
N ARG A 163 4.31 1.99 1.98
CA ARG A 163 3.96 3.25 2.65
C ARG A 163 4.92 3.50 3.81
N ASN A 164 5.34 4.73 4.00
CA ASN A 164 6.18 5.08 5.15
C ASN A 164 5.34 5.26 6.43
N TYR A 165 6.00 5.29 7.57
CA TYR A 165 5.38 5.48 8.89
C TYR A 165 4.42 6.67 8.95
N LYS A 166 4.83 7.84 8.43
CA LYS A 166 3.99 9.06 8.46
C LYS A 166 2.69 8.87 7.69
N THR A 167 2.76 8.20 6.55
CA THR A 167 1.57 7.87 5.76
C THR A 167 0.67 6.90 6.51
N MET A 168 1.23 5.87 7.15
CA MET A 168 0.45 4.92 7.96
C MET A 168 -0.31 5.61 9.09
N VAL A 169 0.36 6.44 9.89
CA VAL A 169 -0.26 7.21 10.97
C VAL A 169 -1.39 8.09 10.44
N LYS A 170 -1.18 8.75 9.30
CA LYS A 170 -2.20 9.62 8.72
C LYS A 170 -3.40 8.86 8.17
N LEU A 171 -3.18 7.72 7.52
CA LEU A 171 -4.27 6.88 7.02
C LEU A 171 -5.12 6.30 8.15
N LEU A 172 -4.50 5.85 9.25
CA LEU A 172 -5.19 5.39 10.44
C LEU A 172 -6.07 6.50 11.03
N ALA A 173 -5.52 7.69 11.25
CA ALA A 173 -6.28 8.82 11.77
C ALA A 173 -7.45 9.24 10.86
N LEU A 174 -7.28 9.21 9.55
CA LEU A 174 -8.34 9.54 8.60
C LEU A 174 -9.42 8.47 8.52
N SER A 175 -9.07 7.20 8.64
CA SER A 175 -10.03 6.10 8.55
C SER A 175 -10.82 5.87 9.85
N GLU A 176 -10.31 6.33 10.99
CA GLU A 176 -11.03 6.33 12.26
C GLU A 176 -12.11 7.43 12.33
N ALA A 177 -11.86 8.57 11.72
CA ALA A 177 -12.73 9.75 11.77
C ALA A 177 -13.94 9.69 10.81
N ASN A 178 -14.03 8.66 9.97
CA ASN A 178 -15.09 8.47 8.96
C ASN A 178 -15.93 7.19 9.28
#